data_2112ecaf32a8a339491184cc8f545888
#
_entry.id   2112ecaf32a8a339491184cc8f545888
#
_cell.length_a   1.000
_cell.length_b   1.000
_cell.length_c   1.000
_cell.angle_alpha   90.00
_cell.angle_beta   90.00
_cell.angle_gamma   90.00
#
_symmetry.space_group_name_H-M   'P 1'
#
loop_
_entity.id
_entity.type
_entity.pdbx_description
1 polymer ?
#
loop_
_entity_poly.entity_id
_entity_poly.type
_entity_poly.pdbx_seq_one_letter_code
_entity_poly.pdbx_strand_id
1 'polypeptide(L)'
;MKVLIIEDEETLVHNLAEKLRAEGFTAVTAMDGETGLEKIRIENPDLIVLDIMLPGLDGLSICRMVRHDTSTAHIPIIMLTARGTEVDKIVGLESGADDYIVKPFGLGEFLARVRAVLRRIQGRPMLQQDELISNDLRLNLTGRRVFKDSEEIKLSNKEFDLLAELMRNRSAVLSRDLILTKVWGYDYFVDKRTVDVHIRWLREKIEDDPSNPKRIVTVRGVGYRFEG
;
A
#
# COMPACT_ATOMS: atom_id res chain seq x y z
N MET A 1 3.18 17.80 4.99
CA MET A 1 2.51 16.63 4.43
C MET A 1 1.09 16.58 4.99
N LYS A 2 0.12 16.25 4.12
CA LYS A 2 -1.30 16.22 4.45
C LYS A 2 -1.76 14.78 4.70
N VAL A 3 -2.34 14.51 5.87
CA VAL A 3 -2.90 13.22 6.26
C VAL A 3 -4.41 13.35 6.37
N LEU A 4 -5.15 12.54 5.62
CA LEU A 4 -6.60 12.45 5.72
C LEU A 4 -6.97 11.28 6.65
N ILE A 5 -7.77 11.55 7.68
CA ILE A 5 -8.31 10.55 8.61
C ILE A 5 -9.79 10.38 8.29
N ILE A 6 -10.21 9.15 8.03
CA ILE A 6 -11.61 8.76 7.78
C ILE A 6 -11.99 7.74 8.84
N GLU A 7 -12.76 8.19 9.83
CA GLU A 7 -13.10 7.45 11.05
C GLU A 7 -14.36 8.06 11.65
N ASP A 8 -15.31 7.28 12.12
CA ASP A 8 -16.59 7.77 12.65
C ASP A 8 -16.58 8.06 14.15
N GLU A 9 -15.57 7.58 14.89
CA GLU A 9 -15.43 7.88 16.32
C GLU A 9 -14.79 9.26 16.55
N GLU A 10 -15.59 10.27 16.89
CA GLU A 10 -15.18 11.67 17.03
C GLU A 10 -13.97 11.85 17.97
N THR A 11 -13.96 11.15 19.12
CA THR A 11 -12.87 11.21 20.09
C THR A 11 -11.55 10.71 19.52
N LEU A 12 -11.60 9.59 18.77
CA LEU A 12 -10.42 9.04 18.12
C LEU A 12 -9.91 9.97 17.02
N VAL A 13 -10.80 10.47 16.16
CA VAL A 13 -10.46 11.45 15.13
C VAL A 13 -9.77 12.67 15.71
N HIS A 14 -10.34 13.25 16.77
CA HIS A 14 -9.76 14.41 17.44
C HIS A 14 -8.35 14.13 17.95
N ASN A 15 -8.16 13.03 18.69
CA ASN A 15 -6.88 12.65 19.26
C ASN A 15 -5.80 12.40 18.19
N LEU A 16 -6.16 11.71 17.10
CA LEU A 16 -5.24 11.44 15.99
C LEU A 16 -4.88 12.72 15.25
N ALA A 17 -5.86 13.61 14.99
CA ALA A 17 -5.63 14.87 14.29
C ALA A 17 -4.74 15.81 15.11
N GLU A 18 -5.01 15.97 16.42
CA GLU A 18 -4.17 16.77 17.32
C GLU A 18 -2.74 16.23 17.36
N LYS A 19 -2.60 14.91 17.47
CA LYS A 19 -1.28 14.30 17.51
C LYS A 19 -0.50 14.49 16.21
N LEU A 20 -1.15 14.38 15.04
CA LEU A 20 -0.53 14.66 13.75
C LEU A 20 -0.11 16.12 13.62
N ARG A 21 -0.96 17.07 14.04
CA ARG A 21 -0.64 18.51 14.01
C ARG A 21 0.56 18.85 14.90
N ALA A 22 0.62 18.26 16.11
CA ALA A 22 1.76 18.43 17.00
C ALA A 22 3.09 17.94 16.39
N GLU A 23 3.03 16.99 15.46
CA GLU A 23 4.19 16.46 14.73
C GLU A 23 4.46 17.16 13.37
N GLY A 24 3.74 18.27 13.10
CA GLY A 24 3.95 19.11 11.91
C GLY A 24 3.23 18.63 10.64
N PHE A 25 2.27 17.70 10.77
CA PHE A 25 1.41 17.29 9.65
C PHE A 25 0.18 18.19 9.53
N THR A 26 -0.35 18.34 8.34
CA THR A 26 -1.69 18.89 8.10
C THR A 26 -2.70 17.75 8.22
N ALA A 27 -3.57 17.78 9.22
CA ALA A 27 -4.61 16.77 9.42
C ALA A 27 -5.95 17.26 8.86
N VAL A 28 -6.49 16.51 7.91
CA VAL A 28 -7.86 16.63 7.38
C VAL A 28 -8.66 15.45 7.90
N THR A 29 -9.94 15.65 8.21
CA THR A 29 -10.78 14.60 8.81
C THR A 29 -12.09 14.44 8.05
N ALA A 30 -12.61 13.22 8.01
CA ALA A 30 -13.96 12.87 7.57
C ALA A 30 -14.56 11.87 8.56
N MET A 31 -15.86 11.98 8.82
CA MET A 31 -16.58 11.17 9.81
C MET A 31 -17.39 10.04 9.17
N ASP A 32 -17.36 9.92 7.85
CA ASP A 32 -18.05 8.90 7.06
C ASP A 32 -17.32 8.64 5.75
N GLY A 33 -17.69 7.54 5.09
CA GLY A 33 -17.02 7.07 3.89
C GLY A 33 -17.22 7.95 2.66
N GLU A 34 -18.43 8.49 2.47
CA GLU A 34 -18.77 9.34 1.32
C GLU A 34 -17.99 10.65 1.36
N THR A 35 -18.02 11.35 2.51
CA THR A 35 -17.23 12.57 2.74
C THR A 35 -15.74 12.27 2.63
N GLY A 36 -15.30 11.10 3.11
CA GLY A 36 -13.92 10.64 2.99
C GLY A 36 -13.48 10.51 1.54
N LEU A 37 -14.27 9.83 0.70
CA LEU A 37 -13.99 9.62 -0.71
C LEU A 37 -13.96 10.95 -1.50
N GLU A 38 -14.87 11.88 -1.19
CA GLU A 38 -14.86 13.22 -1.78
C GLU A 38 -13.57 13.98 -1.41
N LYS A 39 -13.19 13.96 -0.12
CA LYS A 39 -11.97 14.61 0.36
C LYS A 39 -10.69 14.00 -0.22
N ILE A 40 -10.64 12.72 -0.51
CA ILE A 40 -9.49 12.11 -1.20
C ILE A 40 -9.23 12.82 -2.53
N ARG A 41 -10.27 13.10 -3.30
CA ARG A 41 -10.17 13.75 -4.62
C ARG A 41 -9.85 15.24 -4.53
N ILE A 42 -10.49 15.96 -3.60
CA ILE A 42 -10.34 17.43 -3.47
C ILE A 42 -9.01 17.76 -2.79
N GLU A 43 -8.70 17.09 -1.71
CA GLU A 43 -7.56 17.42 -0.84
C GLU A 43 -6.23 16.85 -1.34
N ASN A 44 -6.27 15.80 -2.16
CA ASN A 44 -5.09 15.07 -2.65
C ASN A 44 -4.09 14.79 -1.52
N PRO A 45 -4.45 13.97 -0.52
CA PRO A 45 -3.64 13.76 0.67
C PRO A 45 -2.36 12.95 0.35
N ASP A 46 -1.32 13.16 1.14
CA ASP A 46 -0.08 12.38 1.07
C ASP A 46 -0.22 11.00 1.73
N LEU A 47 -1.23 10.82 2.58
CA LEU A 47 -1.56 9.58 3.30
C LEU A 47 -3.04 9.56 3.69
N ILE A 48 -3.67 8.41 3.59
CA ILE A 48 -5.01 8.14 4.09
C ILE A 48 -4.92 7.21 5.29
N VAL A 49 -5.55 7.58 6.40
CA VAL A 49 -5.84 6.70 7.54
C VAL A 49 -7.33 6.39 7.48
N LEU A 50 -7.70 5.12 7.40
CA LEU A 50 -9.04 4.70 7.00
C LEU A 50 -9.57 3.60 7.93
N ASP A 51 -10.66 3.87 8.64
CA ASP A 51 -11.34 2.82 9.37
C ASP A 51 -12.06 1.87 8.41
N ILE A 52 -12.03 0.59 8.72
CA ILE A 52 -12.75 -0.45 8.00
C ILE A 52 -14.26 -0.33 8.26
N MET A 53 -14.63 -0.08 9.51
CA MET A 53 -16.01 -0.17 10.00
C MET A 53 -16.74 1.19 9.95
N LEU A 54 -16.75 1.84 8.78
CA LEU A 54 -17.48 3.09 8.59
C LEU A 54 -18.96 2.85 8.30
N PRO A 55 -19.85 3.74 8.75
CA PRO A 55 -21.26 3.69 8.38
C PRO A 55 -21.44 4.05 6.88
N GLY A 56 -22.40 3.40 6.21
CA GLY A 56 -22.68 3.63 4.79
C GLY A 56 -21.63 2.99 3.90
N LEU A 57 -20.73 3.79 3.33
CA LEU A 57 -19.63 3.31 2.50
C LEU A 57 -18.45 2.83 3.36
N ASP A 58 -18.24 1.52 3.43
CA ASP A 58 -17.20 0.91 4.25
C ASP A 58 -15.78 1.17 3.75
N GLY A 59 -14.79 1.09 4.68
CA GLY A 59 -13.41 1.41 4.36
C GLY A 59 -12.75 0.48 3.35
N LEU A 60 -13.15 -0.79 3.27
CA LEU A 60 -12.61 -1.73 2.27
C LEU A 60 -13.08 -1.35 0.86
N SER A 61 -14.32 -0.92 0.74
CA SER A 61 -14.87 -0.42 -0.53
C SER A 61 -14.16 0.85 -0.97
N ILE A 62 -13.91 1.80 -0.05
CA ILE A 62 -13.13 3.02 -0.32
C ILE A 62 -11.72 2.65 -0.77
N CYS A 63 -11.05 1.75 -0.06
CA CYS A 63 -9.70 1.31 -0.40
C CYS A 63 -9.64 0.75 -1.82
N ARG A 64 -10.58 -0.14 -2.20
CA ARG A 64 -10.69 -0.66 -3.56
C ARG A 64 -10.91 0.44 -4.59
N MET A 65 -11.81 1.39 -4.33
CA MET A 65 -12.06 2.52 -5.23
C MET A 65 -10.80 3.36 -5.45
N VAL A 66 -10.07 3.69 -4.37
CA VAL A 66 -8.80 4.43 -4.43
C VAL A 66 -7.75 3.67 -5.25
N ARG A 67 -7.68 2.35 -5.14
CA ARG A 67 -6.71 1.52 -5.88
C ARG A 67 -7.06 1.35 -7.36
N HIS A 68 -8.34 1.37 -7.71
CA HIS A 68 -8.79 1.29 -9.11
C HIS A 68 -8.73 2.62 -9.86
N ASP A 69 -8.73 3.74 -9.16
CA ASP A 69 -8.62 5.07 -9.78
C ASP A 69 -7.13 5.43 -9.96
N THR A 70 -6.69 5.56 -11.21
CA THR A 70 -5.28 5.85 -11.54
C THR A 70 -4.77 7.17 -10.96
N SER A 71 -5.66 8.12 -10.68
CA SER A 71 -5.30 9.41 -10.08
C SER A 71 -4.99 9.31 -8.59
N THR A 72 -5.56 8.32 -7.88
CA THR A 72 -5.44 8.15 -6.42
C THR A 72 -4.73 6.85 -6.02
N ALA A 73 -4.53 5.90 -6.94
CA ALA A 73 -3.94 4.58 -6.65
C ALA A 73 -2.56 4.63 -5.96
N HIS A 74 -1.82 5.73 -6.15
CA HIS A 74 -0.50 5.95 -5.58
C HIS A 74 -0.54 6.43 -4.12
N ILE A 75 -1.69 6.92 -3.63
CA ILE A 75 -1.82 7.44 -2.27
C ILE A 75 -1.73 6.28 -1.27
N PRO A 76 -0.81 6.32 -0.29
CA PRO A 76 -0.72 5.28 0.71
C PRO A 76 -1.93 5.25 1.63
N ILE A 77 -2.32 4.04 2.05
CA ILE A 77 -3.46 3.82 2.95
C ILE A 77 -3.00 3.00 4.15
N ILE A 78 -3.25 3.53 5.35
CA ILE A 78 -3.18 2.78 6.61
C ILE A 78 -4.61 2.46 7.04
N MET A 79 -4.94 1.17 7.14
CA MET A 79 -6.26 0.75 7.61
C MET A 79 -6.29 0.67 9.14
N LEU A 80 -7.37 1.14 9.75
CA LEU A 80 -7.68 0.88 11.16
C LEU A 80 -8.65 -0.30 11.22
N THR A 81 -8.36 -1.31 12.03
CA THR A 81 -9.16 -2.55 12.12
C THR A 81 -9.37 -2.99 13.55
N ALA A 82 -10.52 -3.63 13.84
CA ALA A 82 -10.77 -4.27 15.13
C ALA A 82 -10.16 -5.68 15.17
N ARG A 83 -9.58 -6.08 16.30
CA ARG A 83 -8.92 -7.37 16.50
C ARG A 83 -9.92 -8.54 16.47
N GLY A 84 -9.61 -9.60 15.73
CA GLY A 84 -10.30 -10.90 15.84
C GLY A 84 -11.56 -11.06 15.01
N THR A 85 -11.82 -10.24 14.01
CA THR A 85 -12.95 -10.41 13.08
C THR A 85 -12.54 -11.18 11.82
N GLU A 86 -13.51 -11.82 11.13
CA GLU A 86 -13.28 -12.35 9.77
C GLU A 86 -12.74 -11.28 8.81
N VAL A 87 -13.03 -10.02 9.12
CA VAL A 87 -12.52 -8.83 8.44
C VAL A 87 -10.99 -8.79 8.44
N ASP A 88 -10.32 -9.20 9.53
CA ASP A 88 -8.84 -9.21 9.56
C ASP A 88 -8.24 -10.15 8.50
N LYS A 89 -8.95 -11.24 8.15
CA LYS A 89 -8.55 -12.16 7.09
C LYS A 89 -8.82 -11.60 5.69
N ILE A 90 -9.95 -10.92 5.52
CA ILE A 90 -10.36 -10.30 4.25
C ILE A 90 -9.49 -9.09 3.95
N VAL A 91 -9.20 -8.28 4.97
CA VAL A 91 -8.32 -7.09 4.87
C VAL A 91 -6.94 -7.45 4.33
N GLY A 92 -6.36 -8.55 4.84
CA GLY A 92 -5.07 -9.04 4.32
C GLY A 92 -5.12 -9.53 2.87
N LEU A 93 -6.29 -9.96 2.40
CA LEU A 93 -6.44 -10.62 1.11
C LEU A 93 -6.79 -9.70 -0.05
N GLU A 94 -7.56 -8.62 0.16
CA GLU A 94 -8.21 -7.91 -0.94
C GLU A 94 -8.09 -6.38 -0.92
N SER A 95 -7.60 -5.76 0.16
CA SER A 95 -7.74 -4.30 0.31
C SER A 95 -6.73 -3.46 -0.46
N GLY A 96 -5.52 -3.94 -0.69
CA GLY A 96 -4.45 -3.14 -1.28
C GLY A 96 -3.91 -2.03 -0.37
N ALA A 97 -4.16 -2.11 0.94
CA ALA A 97 -3.62 -1.17 1.91
C ALA A 97 -2.09 -1.31 2.07
N ASP A 98 -1.43 -0.22 2.45
CA ASP A 98 0.03 -0.19 2.65
C ASP A 98 0.43 -0.61 4.06
N ASP A 99 -0.44 -0.41 5.06
CA ASP A 99 -0.26 -0.82 6.45
C ASP A 99 -1.59 -0.99 7.17
N TYR A 100 -1.58 -1.64 8.36
CA TYR A 100 -2.74 -1.87 9.21
C TYR A 100 -2.41 -1.56 10.67
N ILE A 101 -3.39 -1.01 11.38
CA ILE A 101 -3.31 -0.78 12.83
C ILE A 101 -4.52 -1.42 13.48
N VAL A 102 -4.28 -2.31 14.44
CA VAL A 102 -5.34 -3.02 15.15
C VAL A 102 -5.77 -2.22 16.37
N LYS A 103 -7.06 -1.88 16.46
CA LYS A 103 -7.67 -1.23 17.62
C LYS A 103 -7.81 -2.24 18.79
N PRO A 104 -7.53 -1.81 20.07
CA PRO A 104 -7.02 -0.51 20.47
C PRO A 104 -5.50 -0.39 20.27
N PHE A 105 -5.04 0.80 19.89
CA PHE A 105 -3.62 1.09 19.66
C PHE A 105 -3.17 2.36 20.39
N GLY A 106 -1.87 2.48 20.64
CA GLY A 106 -1.28 3.68 21.23
C GLY A 106 -0.97 4.75 20.19
N LEU A 107 -1.08 6.04 20.56
CA LEU A 107 -0.72 7.17 19.68
C LEU A 107 0.74 7.10 19.18
N GLY A 108 1.64 6.52 19.99
CA GLY A 108 3.04 6.29 19.61
C GLY A 108 3.19 5.30 18.46
N GLU A 109 2.46 4.18 18.50
CA GLU A 109 2.41 3.20 17.41
C GLU A 109 1.85 3.82 16.14
N PHE A 110 0.73 4.51 16.24
CA PHE A 110 0.10 5.22 15.13
C PHE A 110 1.11 6.13 14.41
N LEU A 111 1.78 7.03 15.15
CA LEU A 111 2.78 7.93 14.56
C LEU A 111 3.97 7.19 13.95
N ALA A 112 4.45 6.14 14.60
CA ALA A 112 5.56 5.35 14.07
C ALA A 112 5.21 4.75 12.70
N ARG A 113 3.98 4.25 12.52
CA ARG A 113 3.49 3.71 11.25
C ARG A 113 3.28 4.80 10.20
N VAL A 114 2.64 5.92 10.56
CA VAL A 114 2.51 7.09 9.67
C VAL A 114 3.87 7.52 9.13
N ARG A 115 4.87 7.70 10.01
CA ARG A 115 6.23 8.07 9.61
C ARG A 115 6.91 6.99 8.76
N ALA A 116 6.69 5.71 9.06
CA ALA A 116 7.28 4.61 8.31
C ALA A 116 6.74 4.55 6.87
N VAL A 117 5.42 4.70 6.71
CA VAL A 117 4.77 4.73 5.39
C VAL A 117 5.23 5.95 4.60
N LEU A 118 5.17 7.16 5.19
CA LEU A 118 5.59 8.39 4.52
C LEU A 118 7.09 8.42 4.17
N ARG A 119 7.96 7.85 5.00
CA ARG A 119 9.40 7.74 4.71
C ARG A 119 9.71 6.88 3.49
N ARG A 120 8.92 5.83 3.24
CA ARG A 120 9.06 4.99 2.03
C ARG A 120 8.81 5.81 0.76
N ILE A 121 7.93 6.83 0.84
CA ILE A 121 7.58 7.69 -0.29
C ILE A 121 8.64 8.77 -0.55
N GLN A 122 9.25 9.31 0.51
CA GLN A 122 10.21 10.42 0.40
C GLN A 122 11.59 10.01 -0.15
N GLY A 123 11.82 8.73 -0.43
CA GLY A 123 13.09 8.24 -1.00
C GLY A 123 14.31 8.61 -0.14
N ARG A 124 15.02 7.64 0.41
CA ARG A 124 16.37 7.90 0.96
C ARG A 124 17.30 8.31 -0.19
N PRO A 125 18.20 9.29 0.01
CA PRO A 125 19.35 9.42 -0.87
C PRO A 125 20.22 8.18 -0.66
N MET A 126 20.22 7.26 -1.61
CA MET A 126 21.17 6.15 -1.67
C MET A 126 22.02 6.28 -2.91
N LEU A 127 23.31 6.29 -2.68
CA LEU A 127 24.36 6.10 -3.66
C LEU A 127 24.22 4.72 -4.32
N GLN A 128 24.15 4.72 -5.67
CA GLN A 128 24.32 3.62 -6.61
C GLN A 128 23.11 2.71 -6.88
N GLN A 129 22.69 2.81 -8.12
CA GLN A 129 21.61 2.20 -8.90
C GLN A 129 20.21 2.78 -8.59
N ASP A 130 19.96 3.96 -9.10
CA ASP A 130 18.65 4.62 -9.00
C ASP A 130 17.57 3.96 -9.89
N GLU A 131 17.97 3.06 -10.78
CA GLU A 131 17.05 2.39 -11.70
C GLU A 131 17.26 0.88 -11.76
N LEU A 132 16.15 0.14 -11.80
CA LEU A 132 16.13 -1.27 -12.17
C LEU A 132 15.52 -1.38 -13.57
N ILE A 133 16.26 -2.01 -14.49
CA ILE A 133 15.83 -2.15 -15.88
C ILE A 133 15.75 -3.63 -16.22
N SER A 134 14.66 -4.02 -16.86
CA SER A 134 14.47 -5.34 -17.44
C SER A 134 13.61 -5.25 -18.68
N ASN A 135 14.24 -5.43 -19.83
CA ASN A 135 13.65 -5.26 -21.16
C ASN A 135 13.00 -3.85 -21.29
N ASP A 136 11.68 -3.80 -21.50
CA ASP A 136 10.86 -2.59 -21.63
C ASP A 136 10.41 -2.01 -20.28
N LEU A 137 10.67 -2.71 -19.17
CA LEU A 137 10.26 -2.29 -17.83
C LEU A 137 11.40 -1.56 -17.12
N ARG A 138 11.16 -0.33 -16.67
CA ARG A 138 12.11 0.51 -15.95
C ARG A 138 11.49 1.04 -14.66
N LEU A 139 12.15 0.78 -13.52
CA LEU A 139 11.81 1.33 -12.22
C LEU A 139 12.81 2.39 -11.81
N ASN A 140 12.36 3.62 -11.61
CA ASN A 140 13.13 4.64 -10.92
C ASN A 140 12.87 4.52 -9.42
N LEU A 141 13.88 4.07 -8.67
CA LEU A 141 13.75 3.78 -7.24
C LEU A 141 13.62 5.05 -6.40
N THR A 142 14.34 6.09 -6.76
CA THR A 142 14.31 7.38 -6.06
C THR A 142 12.99 8.11 -6.27
N GLY A 143 12.52 8.20 -7.51
CA GLY A 143 11.25 8.85 -7.85
C GLY A 143 10.02 7.96 -7.64
N ARG A 144 10.20 6.67 -7.30
CA ARG A 144 9.14 5.65 -7.18
C ARG A 144 8.22 5.59 -8.41
N ARG A 145 8.82 5.69 -9.60
CA ARG A 145 8.11 5.68 -10.89
C ARG A 145 8.43 4.42 -11.67
N VAL A 146 7.44 3.89 -12.36
CA VAL A 146 7.56 2.70 -13.20
C VAL A 146 7.15 3.05 -14.63
N PHE A 147 7.93 2.59 -15.58
CA PHE A 147 7.67 2.79 -16.99
C PHE A 147 7.70 1.44 -17.71
N LYS A 148 6.75 1.22 -18.64
CA LYS A 148 6.72 0.13 -19.61
C LYS A 148 6.66 0.74 -21.00
N ASP A 149 7.59 0.38 -21.90
CA ASP A 149 7.68 0.96 -23.25
C ASP A 149 7.68 2.52 -23.25
N SER A 150 8.28 3.15 -22.24
CA SER A 150 8.30 4.60 -22.03
C SER A 150 7.00 5.22 -21.50
N GLU A 151 5.92 4.46 -21.34
CA GLU A 151 4.69 4.91 -20.70
C GLU A 151 4.75 4.70 -19.17
N GLU A 152 4.33 5.71 -18.40
CA GLU A 152 4.32 5.60 -16.94
C GLU A 152 3.16 4.76 -16.44
N ILE A 153 3.47 3.70 -15.67
CA ILE A 153 2.48 2.86 -15.00
C ILE A 153 2.30 3.33 -13.56
N LYS A 154 1.06 3.53 -13.15
CA LYS A 154 0.72 3.87 -11.76
C LYS A 154 0.61 2.61 -10.91
N LEU A 155 1.56 2.46 -9.99
CA LEU A 155 1.55 1.41 -8.97
C LEU A 155 1.24 2.01 -7.59
N SER A 156 0.57 1.22 -6.75
CA SER A 156 0.52 1.53 -5.30
C SER A 156 1.92 1.34 -4.68
N ASN A 157 2.11 1.87 -3.47
CA ASN A 157 3.41 1.74 -2.81
C ASN A 157 3.83 0.28 -2.60
N LYS A 158 2.87 -0.61 -2.25
CA LYS A 158 3.16 -2.04 -2.05
C LYS A 158 3.44 -2.77 -3.36
N GLU A 159 2.72 -2.44 -4.44
CA GLU A 159 3.03 -2.98 -5.77
C GLU A 159 4.42 -2.55 -6.23
N PHE A 160 4.79 -1.29 -6.00
CA PHE A 160 6.12 -0.77 -6.32
C PHE A 160 7.20 -1.50 -5.53
N ASP A 161 7.05 -1.60 -4.19
CA ASP A 161 8.02 -2.27 -3.31
C ASP A 161 8.16 -3.75 -3.67
N LEU A 162 7.04 -4.42 -3.98
CA LEU A 162 7.00 -5.81 -4.42
C LEU A 162 7.75 -6.00 -5.75
N LEU A 163 7.47 -5.16 -6.74
CA LEU A 163 8.15 -5.21 -8.03
C LEU A 163 9.65 -4.94 -7.88
N ALA A 164 10.02 -3.93 -7.10
CA ALA A 164 11.42 -3.61 -6.83
C ALA A 164 12.17 -4.78 -6.16
N GLU A 165 11.54 -5.44 -5.18
CA GLU A 165 12.15 -6.59 -4.50
C GLU A 165 12.30 -7.79 -5.45
N LEU A 166 11.30 -8.07 -6.28
CA LEU A 166 11.35 -9.12 -7.29
C LEU A 166 12.44 -8.85 -8.34
N MET A 167 12.53 -7.62 -8.86
CA MET A 167 13.54 -7.25 -9.86
C MET A 167 14.98 -7.26 -9.29
N ARG A 168 15.17 -6.85 -8.02
CA ARG A 168 16.49 -6.95 -7.35
C ARG A 168 16.96 -8.40 -7.21
N ASN A 169 16.03 -9.34 -7.11
CA ASN A 169 16.29 -10.76 -6.97
C ASN A 169 15.94 -11.53 -8.25
N ARG A 170 16.23 -10.92 -9.42
CA ARG A 170 15.96 -11.54 -10.73
C ARG A 170 16.47 -12.97 -10.79
N SER A 171 15.69 -13.87 -11.38
CA SER A 171 15.92 -15.30 -11.52
C SER A 171 15.96 -16.11 -10.20
N ALA A 172 15.92 -15.46 -9.03
CA ALA A 172 15.78 -16.14 -7.76
C ALA A 172 14.30 -16.35 -7.39
N VAL A 173 14.01 -17.51 -6.77
CA VAL A 173 12.66 -17.76 -6.25
C VAL A 173 12.54 -17.16 -4.86
N LEU A 174 11.65 -16.20 -4.70
CA LEU A 174 11.31 -15.63 -3.40
C LEU A 174 10.09 -16.36 -2.83
N SER A 175 10.21 -16.90 -1.62
CA SER A 175 9.07 -17.50 -0.92
C SER A 175 8.06 -16.43 -0.51
N ARG A 176 6.78 -16.82 -0.34
CA ARG A 176 5.73 -15.89 0.13
C ARG A 176 6.08 -15.26 1.47
N ASP A 177 6.67 -16.02 2.38
CA ASP A 177 7.14 -15.53 3.68
C ASP A 177 8.23 -14.48 3.54
N LEU A 178 9.21 -14.73 2.67
CA LEU A 178 10.30 -13.79 2.42
C LEU A 178 9.78 -12.51 1.80
N ILE A 179 8.89 -12.60 0.81
CA ILE A 179 8.25 -11.44 0.18
C ILE A 179 7.45 -10.65 1.21
N LEU A 180 6.63 -11.34 2.03
CA LEU A 180 5.83 -10.70 3.07
C LEU A 180 6.73 -9.93 4.05
N THR A 181 7.78 -10.57 4.55
CA THR A 181 8.75 -9.94 5.45
C THR A 181 9.46 -8.74 4.83
N LYS A 182 9.88 -8.85 3.57
CA LYS A 182 10.64 -7.79 2.88
C LYS A 182 9.78 -6.59 2.51
N VAL A 183 8.55 -6.82 2.06
CA VAL A 183 7.67 -5.77 1.54
C VAL A 183 6.75 -5.21 2.63
N TRP A 184 6.31 -6.04 3.59
CA TRP A 184 5.41 -5.63 4.67
C TRP A 184 6.09 -5.49 6.04
N GLY A 185 7.16 -6.21 6.32
CA GLY A 185 7.92 -6.17 7.59
C GLY A 185 7.69 -7.39 8.49
N TYR A 186 8.45 -7.48 9.59
CA TYR A 186 8.42 -8.64 10.51
C TYR A 186 7.20 -8.70 11.43
N ASP A 187 6.56 -7.56 11.73
CA ASP A 187 5.46 -7.46 12.71
C ASP A 187 4.07 -7.71 12.10
N TYR A 188 4.02 -8.27 10.90
CA TYR A 188 2.76 -8.45 10.19
C TYR A 188 2.10 -9.78 10.49
N PHE A 189 0.96 -9.75 11.17
CA PHE A 189 0.00 -10.85 11.26
C PHE A 189 -0.88 -10.94 10.00
N VAL A 190 -0.28 -10.77 8.82
CA VAL A 190 -1.01 -10.79 7.55
C VAL A 190 -0.88 -12.17 6.91
N ASP A 191 -1.99 -12.70 6.36
CA ASP A 191 -2.00 -13.96 5.63
C ASP A 191 -1.07 -13.88 4.39
N LYS A 192 -0.31 -14.93 4.15
CA LYS A 192 0.55 -15.10 2.95
C LYS A 192 -0.20 -14.86 1.63
N ARG A 193 -1.51 -15.07 1.62
CA ARG A 193 -2.39 -14.81 0.47
C ARG A 193 -2.41 -13.33 0.06
N THR A 194 -2.06 -12.39 0.95
CA THR A 194 -1.89 -10.96 0.59
C THR A 194 -0.85 -10.79 -0.50
N VAL A 195 0.22 -11.57 -0.47
CA VAL A 195 1.24 -11.57 -1.53
C VAL A 195 0.61 -11.97 -2.87
N ASP A 196 -0.22 -13.03 -2.87
CA ASP A 196 -0.84 -13.55 -4.10
C ASP A 196 -1.77 -12.52 -4.75
N VAL A 197 -2.52 -11.76 -3.93
CA VAL A 197 -3.41 -10.69 -4.40
C VAL A 197 -2.61 -9.55 -5.04
N HIS A 198 -1.55 -9.07 -4.38
CA HIS A 198 -0.70 -8.01 -4.93
C HIS A 198 0.09 -8.45 -6.17
N ILE A 199 0.50 -9.71 -6.24
CA ILE A 199 1.08 -10.29 -7.47
C ILE A 199 0.06 -10.27 -8.61
N ARG A 200 -1.20 -10.61 -8.34
CA ARG A 200 -2.26 -10.56 -9.35
C ARG A 200 -2.43 -9.14 -9.90
N TRP A 201 -2.63 -8.15 -9.02
CA TRP A 201 -2.78 -6.75 -9.43
C TRP A 201 -1.54 -6.21 -10.16
N LEU A 202 -0.35 -6.60 -9.71
CA LEU A 202 0.88 -6.21 -10.37
C LEU A 202 0.95 -6.79 -11.79
N ARG A 203 0.59 -8.08 -11.96
CA ARG A 203 0.51 -8.72 -13.28
C ARG A 203 -0.48 -8.01 -14.21
N GLU A 204 -1.66 -7.63 -13.71
CA GLU A 204 -2.67 -6.88 -14.48
C GLU A 204 -2.11 -5.58 -15.06
N LYS A 205 -1.06 -5.01 -14.46
CA LYS A 205 -0.44 -3.74 -14.86
C LYS A 205 0.81 -3.89 -15.72
N ILE A 206 1.61 -4.94 -15.49
CA ILE A 206 2.92 -5.06 -16.16
C ILE A 206 3.03 -6.18 -17.18
N GLU A 207 2.21 -7.24 -17.09
CA GLU A 207 2.22 -8.33 -18.08
C GLU A 207 1.44 -7.94 -19.34
N ASP A 208 1.77 -8.57 -20.45
CA ASP A 208 0.98 -8.46 -21.69
C ASP A 208 -0.25 -9.35 -21.64
N ASP A 209 -0.12 -10.51 -20.98
CA ASP A 209 -1.21 -11.44 -20.66
C ASP A 209 -1.11 -11.85 -19.18
N PRO A 210 -1.90 -11.25 -18.29
CA PRO A 210 -1.90 -11.58 -16.86
C PRO A 210 -2.26 -13.04 -16.55
N SER A 211 -2.98 -13.73 -17.46
CA SER A 211 -3.37 -15.13 -17.30
C SER A 211 -2.23 -16.08 -17.64
N ASN A 212 -1.27 -15.63 -18.47
CA ASN A 212 -0.07 -16.36 -18.85
C ASN A 212 1.19 -15.51 -18.61
N PRO A 213 1.51 -15.21 -17.33
CA PRO A 213 2.54 -14.26 -16.96
C PRO A 213 3.93 -14.76 -17.32
N LYS A 214 4.73 -13.89 -17.96
CA LYS A 214 6.10 -14.16 -18.36
C LYS A 214 7.14 -13.48 -17.49
N ARG A 215 6.81 -12.33 -16.90
CA ARG A 215 7.71 -11.53 -16.06
C ARG A 215 7.73 -12.03 -14.62
N ILE A 216 6.56 -12.23 -14.02
CA ILE A 216 6.43 -12.74 -12.66
C ILE A 216 5.86 -14.16 -12.74
N VAL A 217 6.73 -15.15 -12.66
CA VAL A 217 6.37 -16.57 -12.77
C VAL A 217 6.06 -17.15 -11.40
N THR A 218 4.98 -17.95 -11.30
CA THR A 218 4.63 -18.70 -10.08
C THR A 218 5.43 -19.98 -9.99
N VAL A 219 6.19 -20.14 -8.91
CA VAL A 219 6.81 -21.42 -8.56
C VAL A 219 5.91 -22.12 -7.55
N ARG A 220 5.18 -23.15 -8.03
CA ARG A 220 4.14 -23.85 -7.25
C ARG A 220 4.71 -24.38 -5.93
N GLY A 221 3.97 -24.16 -4.84
CA GLY A 221 4.36 -24.59 -3.50
C GLY A 221 5.46 -23.76 -2.82
N VAL A 222 6.14 -22.84 -3.56
CA VAL A 222 7.25 -22.03 -3.03
C VAL A 222 6.90 -20.54 -3.00
N GLY A 223 6.73 -19.91 -4.15
CA GLY A 223 6.54 -18.46 -4.24
C GLY A 223 6.59 -17.94 -5.66
N TYR A 224 7.35 -16.86 -5.87
CA TYR A 224 7.40 -16.14 -7.14
C TYR A 224 8.84 -15.86 -7.58
N ARG A 225 9.05 -15.77 -8.88
CA ARG A 225 10.32 -15.44 -9.50
C ARG A 225 10.11 -14.43 -10.63
N PHE A 226 10.99 -13.44 -10.70
CA PHE A 226 11.03 -12.47 -11.79
C PHE A 226 11.97 -12.96 -12.89
N GLU A 227 11.45 -13.10 -14.13
CA GLU A 227 12.20 -13.59 -15.31
C GLU A 227 12.42 -12.49 -16.36
N GLY A 228 11.65 -11.39 -16.28
CA GLY A 228 11.58 -10.33 -17.28
C GLY A 228 12.86 -9.54 -17.51
#